data_533f78d14100a5144c672c7d73980326
#
_entry.id   533f78d14100a5144c672c7d73980326
#
_cell.length_a   1.000
_cell.length_b   1.000
_cell.length_c   1.000
_cell.angle_alpha   90.00
_cell.angle_beta   90.00
_cell.angle_gamma   90.00
#
_symmetry.space_group_name_H-M   'P 1'
#
loop_
_entity.id
_entity.type
_entity.pdbx_description
1 polymer ?
#
loop_
_entity_poly.entity_id
_entity_poly.type
_entity_poly.pdbx_seq_one_letter_code
_entity_poly.pdbx_strand_id
1 'polypeptide(L)'
;MKHERLSVALLALLILALAPVIFAHGGEDHGNKKPVAATGTGMIARTARAGDYEVLLKHPALEPLHEHTARIFVTRYDTNEPVKDAAVKLGITSKEGAPVNVNAKPSSRPGEFEIVLPPLDQGSYNLSVDVTVGGTNGTANYGTVTVEEAKATTTESGNASGMWGALLWSLGLAALATASLKGFLIWHRRAVLQQEA
;
A
#
# COMPACT_ATOMS: atom_id res chain seq x y z
N MET A 1 40.62 -36.15 -6.87
CA MET A 1 40.68 -34.74 -6.38
C MET A 1 40.18 -33.68 -7.38
N LYS A 2 40.38 -33.79 -8.71
CA LYS A 2 39.83 -32.81 -9.66
C LYS A 2 38.31 -32.92 -9.84
N HIS A 3 37.75 -34.12 -9.85
CA HIS A 3 36.30 -34.35 -10.03
C HIS A 3 35.43 -33.90 -8.83
N GLU A 4 35.94 -34.02 -7.59
CA GLU A 4 35.23 -33.56 -6.39
C GLU A 4 35.12 -32.04 -6.38
N ARG A 5 36.16 -31.33 -6.76
CA ARG A 5 36.12 -29.86 -6.84
C ARG A 5 35.17 -29.36 -7.93
N LEU A 6 35.01 -30.08 -9.04
CA LEU A 6 34.08 -29.77 -10.11
C LEU A 6 32.63 -29.98 -9.65
N SER A 7 32.35 -31.05 -8.89
CA SER A 7 31.03 -31.35 -8.36
C SER A 7 30.58 -30.33 -7.32
N VAL A 8 31.49 -29.87 -6.46
CA VAL A 8 31.19 -28.84 -5.46
C VAL A 8 30.93 -27.47 -6.13
N ALA A 9 31.71 -27.13 -7.18
CA ALA A 9 31.51 -25.91 -7.93
C ALA A 9 30.16 -25.89 -8.68
N LEU A 10 29.73 -27.02 -9.25
CA LEU A 10 28.44 -27.15 -9.92
C LEU A 10 27.26 -27.07 -8.95
N LEU A 11 27.40 -27.67 -7.75
CA LEU A 11 26.39 -27.57 -6.70
C LEU A 11 26.23 -26.15 -6.18
N ALA A 12 27.35 -25.42 -5.97
CA ALA A 12 27.33 -24.02 -5.57
C ALA A 12 26.68 -23.12 -6.61
N LEU A 13 26.94 -23.36 -7.90
CA LEU A 13 26.33 -22.62 -9.00
C LEU A 13 24.83 -22.87 -9.09
N LEU A 14 24.37 -24.12 -8.82
CA LEU A 14 22.96 -24.48 -8.79
C LEU A 14 22.21 -23.81 -7.64
N ILE A 15 22.83 -23.70 -6.46
CA ILE A 15 22.25 -23.02 -5.28
C ILE A 15 22.13 -21.51 -5.56
N LEU A 16 23.10 -20.90 -6.23
CA LEU A 16 23.08 -19.48 -6.58
C LEU A 16 22.00 -19.17 -7.63
N ALA A 17 21.70 -20.09 -8.53
CA ALA A 17 20.65 -19.94 -9.54
C ALA A 17 19.23 -20.09 -8.98
N LEU A 18 19.08 -20.67 -7.78
CA LEU A 18 17.81 -20.86 -7.07
C LEU A 18 17.53 -19.75 -6.05
N ALA A 19 18.42 -18.78 -5.88
CA ALA A 19 18.19 -17.66 -5.00
C ALA A 19 16.98 -16.84 -5.50
N PRO A 20 15.90 -16.68 -4.71
CA PRO A 20 14.78 -15.84 -5.11
C PRO A 20 15.28 -14.41 -5.25
N VAL A 21 15.04 -13.79 -6.40
CA VAL A 21 15.29 -12.37 -6.61
C VAL A 21 14.28 -11.62 -5.75
N ILE A 22 14.67 -11.23 -4.55
CA ILE A 22 13.88 -10.36 -3.69
C ILE A 22 13.94 -8.97 -4.32
N PHE A 23 12.92 -8.61 -5.06
CA PHE A 23 12.70 -7.22 -5.46
C PHE A 23 12.34 -6.44 -4.20
N ALA A 24 13.33 -5.82 -3.57
CA ALA A 24 13.10 -4.77 -2.60
C ALA A 24 12.53 -3.57 -3.37
N HIS A 25 11.21 -3.37 -3.33
CA HIS A 25 10.57 -2.15 -3.77
C HIS A 25 10.93 -1.03 -2.79
N GLY A 26 12.14 -0.54 -2.90
CA GLY A 26 12.58 0.73 -2.32
C GLY A 26 12.38 1.84 -3.36
N GLY A 27 11.16 2.26 -3.57
CA GLY A 27 10.83 3.45 -4.33
C GLY A 27 10.52 4.58 -3.37
N GLU A 28 11.53 5.22 -2.81
CA GLU A 28 11.36 6.51 -2.14
C GLU A 28 11.25 7.59 -3.22
N ASP A 29 10.02 7.88 -3.61
CA ASP A 29 9.71 9.05 -4.44
C ASP A 29 9.61 10.27 -3.51
N HIS A 30 10.72 10.99 -3.34
CA HIS A 30 10.81 12.25 -2.61
C HIS A 30 10.16 13.43 -3.34
N GLY A 31 9.17 13.16 -4.17
CA GLY A 31 8.29 14.16 -4.74
C GLY A 31 7.24 14.60 -3.71
N ASN A 32 7.16 15.90 -3.47
CA ASN A 32 6.34 16.67 -2.54
C ASN A 32 4.80 16.39 -2.55
N LYS A 33 4.40 15.14 -2.81
CA LYS A 33 3.04 14.63 -2.65
C LYS A 33 2.93 13.96 -1.30
N LYS A 34 2.22 14.61 -0.36
CA LYS A 34 1.86 13.98 0.91
C LYS A 34 1.30 12.58 0.65
N PRO A 35 1.84 11.52 1.28
CA PRO A 35 1.38 10.17 1.03
C PRO A 35 -0.08 10.03 1.46
N VAL A 36 -0.93 9.72 0.52
CA VAL A 36 -2.28 9.22 0.80
C VAL A 36 -2.14 7.72 1.06
N ALA A 37 -2.00 7.34 2.33
CA ALA A 37 -1.94 5.94 2.69
C ALA A 37 -3.34 5.32 2.55
N ALA A 38 -3.52 4.43 1.59
CA ALA A 38 -4.67 3.55 1.56
C ALA A 38 -4.52 2.56 2.74
N THR A 39 -5.28 2.76 3.80
CA THR A 39 -5.37 1.76 4.87
C THR A 39 -6.28 0.64 4.38
N GLY A 40 -5.90 -0.63 4.56
CA GLY A 40 -6.51 -1.83 3.97
C GLY A 40 -8.01 -2.11 4.25
N THR A 41 -8.77 -1.09 4.63
CA THR A 41 -10.22 -1.13 4.87
C THR A 41 -11.01 -0.23 3.91
N GLY A 42 -10.41 0.19 2.78
CA GLY A 42 -11.04 1.17 1.88
C GLY A 42 -11.07 2.60 2.43
N MET A 43 -10.41 2.86 3.57
CA MET A 43 -10.30 4.20 4.15
C MET A 43 -9.09 4.95 3.60
N ILE A 44 -9.30 6.20 3.26
CA ILE A 44 -8.25 7.13 2.83
C ILE A 44 -7.80 7.91 4.07
N ALA A 45 -6.49 7.95 4.32
CA ALA A 45 -5.89 8.69 5.43
C ALA A 45 -5.10 9.88 4.90
N ARG A 46 -5.32 11.05 5.48
CA ARG A 46 -4.64 12.31 5.12
C ARG A 46 -4.16 12.99 6.39
N THR A 47 -2.89 13.35 6.45
CA THR A 47 -2.31 14.07 7.58
C THR A 47 -1.93 15.49 7.17
N ALA A 48 -2.21 16.46 8.03
CA ALA A 48 -1.79 17.83 7.85
C ALA A 48 -1.54 18.49 9.22
N ARG A 49 -0.76 19.57 9.23
CA ARG A 49 -0.45 20.34 10.45
C ARG A 49 -1.38 21.52 10.61
N ALA A 50 -1.90 21.73 11.82
CA ALA A 50 -2.69 22.88 12.23
C ALA A 50 -2.01 23.59 13.42
N GLY A 51 -1.08 24.51 13.16
CA GLY A 51 -0.28 25.14 14.21
C GLY A 51 0.58 24.12 14.95
N ASP A 52 0.36 23.96 16.26
CA ASP A 52 1.08 23.01 17.12
C ASP A 52 0.48 21.60 17.15
N TYR A 53 -0.48 21.34 16.28
CA TYR A 53 -1.21 20.07 16.23
C TYR A 53 -0.98 19.35 14.90
N GLU A 54 -0.88 18.04 14.97
CA GLU A 54 -1.04 17.15 13.84
C GLU A 54 -2.48 16.66 13.76
N VAL A 55 -3.07 16.73 12.58
CA VAL A 55 -4.46 16.37 12.34
C VAL A 55 -4.52 15.30 11.26
N LEU A 56 -4.95 14.10 11.63
CA LEU A 56 -5.16 12.98 10.72
C LEU A 56 -6.66 12.86 10.42
N LEU A 57 -7.03 13.03 9.16
CA LEU A 57 -8.38 12.79 8.65
C LEU A 57 -8.44 11.42 7.98
N LYS A 58 -9.39 10.57 8.40
CA LYS A 58 -9.71 9.28 7.78
C LYS A 58 -11.13 9.30 7.25
N HIS A 59 -11.28 9.04 5.95
CA HIS A 59 -12.58 9.00 5.29
C HIS A 59 -12.61 7.87 4.25
N PRO A 60 -13.78 7.29 3.93
CA PRO A 60 -13.92 6.39 2.79
C PRO A 60 -13.76 7.13 1.46
N ALA A 61 -13.74 6.42 0.35
CA ALA A 61 -13.97 7.03 -0.96
C ALA A 61 -15.31 7.78 -0.90
N LEU A 62 -15.36 9.01 -1.42
CA LEU A 62 -16.54 9.84 -1.38
C LEU A 62 -17.38 9.58 -2.63
N GLU A 63 -18.58 9.05 -2.42
CA GLU A 63 -19.56 8.79 -3.47
C GLU A 63 -20.57 9.96 -3.54
N PRO A 64 -21.03 10.32 -4.75
CA PRO A 64 -21.99 11.41 -4.92
C PRO A 64 -23.29 11.11 -4.18
N LEU A 65 -23.88 12.15 -3.61
CA LEU A 65 -25.21 12.13 -2.99
C LEU A 65 -25.37 11.17 -1.79
N HIS A 66 -24.26 10.69 -1.24
CA HIS A 66 -24.24 9.84 -0.04
C HIS A 66 -23.61 10.57 1.15
N GLU A 67 -24.14 10.28 2.34
CA GLU A 67 -23.49 10.68 3.60
C GLU A 67 -22.35 9.73 3.92
N HIS A 68 -21.22 10.27 4.38
CA HIS A 68 -20.05 9.48 4.76
C HIS A 68 -19.62 9.82 6.17
N THR A 69 -19.34 8.80 6.97
CA THR A 69 -18.72 9.00 8.28
C THR A 69 -17.21 9.05 8.13
N ALA A 70 -16.61 10.12 8.64
CA ALA A 70 -15.17 10.28 8.72
C ALA A 70 -14.72 10.41 10.17
N ARG A 71 -13.43 10.19 10.41
CA ARG A 71 -12.81 10.34 11.73
C ARG A 71 -11.62 11.29 11.62
N ILE A 72 -11.50 12.14 12.62
CA ILE A 72 -10.43 13.10 12.76
C ILE A 72 -9.69 12.78 14.05
N PHE A 73 -8.36 12.72 13.98
CA PHE A 73 -7.50 12.52 15.15
C PHE A 73 -6.64 13.76 15.30
N VAL A 74 -6.65 14.32 16.50
CA VAL A 74 -5.87 15.52 16.84
C VAL A 74 -4.85 15.16 17.90
N THR A 75 -3.57 15.35 17.59
CA THR A 75 -2.45 15.15 18.53
C THR A 75 -1.57 16.38 18.57
N ARG A 76 -0.81 16.56 19.65
CA ARG A 76 0.28 17.53 19.69
C ARG A 76 1.36 17.10 18.71
N TYR A 77 1.88 18.05 17.96
CA TYR A 77 2.88 17.74 16.93
C TYR A 77 4.24 17.27 17.50
N ASP A 78 4.62 17.81 18.66
CA ASP A 78 5.90 17.56 19.31
C ASP A 78 5.92 16.28 20.18
N THR A 79 4.78 15.95 20.83
CA THR A 79 4.70 14.85 21.79
C THR A 79 3.85 13.69 21.33
N ASN A 80 3.07 13.83 20.25
CA ASN A 80 2.04 12.91 19.79
C ASN A 80 0.92 12.65 20.83
N GLU A 81 0.81 13.48 21.85
CA GLU A 81 -0.24 13.37 22.86
C GLU A 81 -1.61 13.70 22.27
N PRO A 82 -2.66 12.87 22.52
CA PRO A 82 -3.99 13.14 22.02
C PRO A 82 -4.61 14.36 22.72
N VAL A 83 -5.22 15.24 21.94
CA VAL A 83 -5.87 16.47 22.42
C VAL A 83 -7.36 16.20 22.66
N LYS A 84 -7.78 16.21 23.94
CA LYS A 84 -9.15 15.88 24.34
C LYS A 84 -10.13 17.04 24.17
N ASP A 85 -9.69 18.25 24.50
CA ASP A 85 -10.53 19.43 24.61
C ASP A 85 -10.40 20.35 23.40
N ALA A 86 -10.51 19.76 22.20
CA ALA A 86 -10.50 20.50 20.94
C ALA A 86 -11.92 20.70 20.41
N ALA A 87 -12.21 21.90 19.92
CA ALA A 87 -13.32 22.10 19.00
C ALA A 87 -12.80 21.89 17.57
N VAL A 88 -13.40 20.93 16.86
CA VAL A 88 -12.96 20.51 15.54
C VAL A 88 -14.07 20.74 14.53
N LYS A 89 -13.73 21.41 13.42
CA LYS A 89 -14.66 21.73 12.34
C LYS A 89 -14.04 21.41 10.99
N LEU A 90 -14.75 20.66 10.16
CA LEU A 90 -14.37 20.37 8.79
C LEU A 90 -14.97 21.41 7.85
N GLY A 91 -14.12 22.03 7.05
CA GLY A 91 -14.51 22.88 5.92
C GLY A 91 -14.42 22.09 4.61
N ILE A 92 -15.48 22.16 3.81
CA ILE A 92 -15.59 21.57 2.49
C ILE A 92 -15.89 22.68 1.50
N THR A 93 -15.00 22.93 0.54
CA THR A 93 -15.15 24.03 -0.41
C THR A 93 -15.08 23.51 -1.83
N SER A 94 -16.14 23.69 -2.61
CA SER A 94 -16.11 23.44 -4.06
C SER A 94 -15.43 24.61 -4.78
N LYS A 95 -15.09 24.43 -6.05
CA LYS A 95 -14.50 25.51 -6.86
C LYS A 95 -15.42 26.71 -7.06
N GLU A 96 -16.72 26.50 -7.04
CA GLU A 96 -17.74 27.48 -7.43
C GLU A 96 -18.76 27.77 -6.33
N GLY A 97 -18.66 27.09 -5.17
CA GLY A 97 -19.65 27.16 -4.12
C GLY A 97 -19.16 27.78 -2.82
N ALA A 98 -20.12 28.18 -1.98
CA ALA A 98 -19.86 28.60 -0.61
C ALA A 98 -19.28 27.40 0.21
N PRO A 99 -18.38 27.67 1.17
CA PRO A 99 -17.85 26.61 2.03
C PRO A 99 -18.95 26.02 2.92
N VAL A 100 -19.02 24.70 2.94
CA VAL A 100 -19.84 23.95 3.89
C VAL A 100 -18.98 23.62 5.08
N ASN A 101 -19.45 23.98 6.28
CA ASN A 101 -18.76 23.72 7.54
C ASN A 101 -19.54 22.71 8.38
N VAL A 102 -18.86 21.67 8.85
CA VAL A 102 -19.45 20.63 9.69
C VAL A 102 -18.66 20.50 10.98
N ASN A 103 -19.35 20.56 12.13
CA ASN A 103 -18.73 20.37 13.43
C ASN A 103 -18.53 18.88 13.72
N ALA A 104 -17.35 18.49 14.15
CA ALA A 104 -17.07 17.14 14.58
C ALA A 104 -17.51 16.94 16.03
N LYS A 105 -17.93 15.70 16.37
CA LYS A 105 -18.31 15.29 17.71
C LYS A 105 -17.16 14.53 18.35
N PRO A 106 -16.81 14.80 19.63
CA PRO A 106 -15.81 13.99 20.32
C PRO A 106 -16.24 12.52 20.40
N SER A 107 -15.31 11.62 20.18
CA SER A 107 -15.48 10.17 20.39
C SER A 107 -15.19 9.81 21.85
N SER A 108 -15.45 8.55 22.22
CA SER A 108 -15.04 8.02 23.53
C SER A 108 -13.51 7.93 23.71
N ARG A 109 -12.75 7.98 22.60
CA ARG A 109 -11.29 7.94 22.63
C ARG A 109 -10.72 9.35 22.67
N PRO A 110 -9.73 9.62 23.55
CA PRO A 110 -9.06 10.91 23.57
C PRO A 110 -8.47 11.31 22.23
N GLY A 111 -8.71 12.53 21.80
CA GLY A 111 -8.17 13.07 20.55
C GLY A 111 -8.86 12.54 19.29
N GLU A 112 -9.86 11.67 19.39
CA GLU A 112 -10.64 11.17 18.26
C GLU A 112 -11.99 11.92 18.20
N PHE A 113 -12.33 12.34 16.98
CA PHE A 113 -13.58 13.05 16.67
C PHE A 113 -14.26 12.36 15.49
N GLU A 114 -15.58 12.24 15.56
CA GLU A 114 -16.39 11.70 14.48
C GLU A 114 -17.14 12.83 13.78
N ILE A 115 -17.24 12.72 12.46
CA ILE A 115 -17.95 13.69 11.63
C ILE A 115 -18.71 12.98 10.53
N VAL A 116 -19.92 13.48 10.25
CA VAL A 116 -20.73 13.04 9.12
C VAL A 116 -20.61 14.08 8.02
N LEU A 117 -20.00 13.70 6.90
CA LEU A 117 -19.94 14.52 5.70
C LEU A 117 -21.34 14.52 5.06
N PRO A 118 -21.88 15.69 4.69
CA PRO A 118 -23.16 15.76 3.99
C PRO A 118 -23.06 15.16 2.59
N PRO A 119 -24.19 14.82 1.97
CA PRO A 119 -24.21 14.46 0.57
C PRO A 119 -23.59 15.58 -0.27
N LEU A 120 -22.65 15.20 -1.13
CA LEU A 120 -21.95 16.11 -2.03
C LEU A 120 -22.27 15.72 -3.48
N ASP A 121 -22.35 16.70 -4.36
CA ASP A 121 -22.44 16.43 -5.79
C ASP A 121 -21.12 15.88 -6.33
N GLN A 122 -21.15 15.21 -7.47
CA GLN A 122 -19.94 14.80 -8.18
C GLN A 122 -19.05 16.01 -8.49
N GLY A 123 -17.76 15.94 -8.13
CA GLY A 123 -16.88 17.06 -8.35
C GLY A 123 -15.61 17.03 -7.50
N SER A 124 -14.89 18.16 -7.53
CA SER A 124 -13.65 18.34 -6.78
C SER A 124 -13.86 19.34 -5.65
N TYR A 125 -13.44 18.97 -4.46
CA TYR A 125 -13.59 19.76 -3.23
C TYR A 125 -12.25 19.91 -2.51
N ASN A 126 -12.01 21.07 -1.92
CA ASN A 126 -10.90 21.28 -1.00
C ASN A 126 -11.38 20.97 0.43
N LEU A 127 -10.64 20.15 1.13
CA LEU A 127 -10.90 19.84 2.53
C LEU A 127 -9.92 20.58 3.45
N SER A 128 -10.45 21.16 4.50
CA SER A 128 -9.69 21.75 5.59
C SER A 128 -10.29 21.37 6.94
N VAL A 129 -9.47 21.31 7.98
CA VAL A 129 -9.95 21.10 9.36
C VAL A 129 -9.44 22.24 10.23
N ASP A 130 -10.36 22.97 10.84
CA ASP A 130 -10.06 23.93 11.86
C ASP A 130 -10.06 23.25 13.22
N VAL A 131 -9.03 23.48 13.99
CA VAL A 131 -8.85 22.97 15.35
C VAL A 131 -8.69 24.14 16.30
N THR A 132 -9.52 24.24 17.30
CA THR A 132 -9.45 25.26 18.36
C THR A 132 -9.21 24.57 19.70
N VAL A 133 -8.10 24.93 20.37
CA VAL A 133 -7.73 24.41 21.69
C VAL A 133 -7.35 25.59 22.59
N GLY A 134 -8.02 25.73 23.72
CA GLY A 134 -7.72 26.81 24.67
C GLY A 134 -7.81 28.23 24.07
N GLY A 135 -8.67 28.42 23.07
CA GLY A 135 -8.80 29.71 22.36
C GLY A 135 -7.82 29.93 21.21
N THR A 136 -6.83 29.05 21.02
CA THR A 136 -5.90 29.09 19.87
C THR A 136 -6.48 28.30 18.71
N ASN A 137 -6.49 28.90 17.52
CA ASN A 137 -7.02 28.28 16.31
C ASN A 137 -5.88 27.92 15.34
N GLY A 138 -5.98 26.75 14.73
CA GLY A 138 -5.10 26.29 13.65
C GLY A 138 -5.92 25.60 12.57
N THR A 139 -5.45 25.70 11.31
CA THR A 139 -6.11 25.08 10.15
C THR A 139 -5.19 24.07 9.47
N ALA A 140 -5.63 22.84 9.34
CA ALA A 140 -5.00 21.80 8.56
C ALA A 140 -5.64 21.72 7.17
N ASN A 141 -4.83 21.85 6.12
CA ASN A 141 -5.29 21.80 4.73
C ASN A 141 -4.91 20.47 4.10
N TYR A 142 -5.87 19.74 3.54
CA TYR A 142 -5.66 18.42 2.93
C TYR A 142 -5.61 18.46 1.40
N GLY A 143 -5.83 19.63 0.82
CA GLY A 143 -5.90 19.80 -0.64
C GLY A 143 -7.20 19.26 -1.22
N THR A 144 -7.15 18.88 -2.48
CA THR A 144 -8.32 18.50 -3.26
C THR A 144 -8.66 17.01 -3.06
N VAL A 145 -9.94 16.73 -2.90
CA VAL A 145 -10.55 15.40 -2.97
C VAL A 145 -11.56 15.36 -4.10
N THR A 146 -11.73 14.21 -4.71
CA THR A 146 -12.73 14.00 -5.76
C THR A 146 -13.88 13.17 -5.21
N VAL A 147 -15.10 13.61 -5.48
CA VAL A 147 -16.35 12.88 -5.25
C VAL A 147 -16.74 12.29 -6.61
N GLU A 148 -16.69 10.98 -6.74
CA GLU A 148 -16.99 10.25 -7.97
C GLU A 148 -17.70 8.94 -7.66
N GLU A 149 -18.48 8.44 -8.62
CA GLU A 149 -19.09 7.12 -8.47
C GLU A 149 -18.03 6.07 -8.22
N ALA A 150 -18.30 5.18 -7.27
CA ALA A 150 -17.42 4.05 -7.02
C ALA A 150 -17.24 3.29 -8.34
N LYS A 151 -16.06 3.34 -8.94
CA LYS A 151 -15.72 2.41 -10.01
C LYS A 151 -15.89 1.03 -9.43
N ALA A 152 -16.87 0.26 -9.95
CA ALA A 152 -16.94 -1.15 -9.66
C ALA A 152 -15.53 -1.70 -9.88
N THR A 153 -14.83 -1.97 -8.82
CA THR A 153 -13.56 -2.69 -8.89
C THR A 153 -13.98 -4.06 -9.40
N THR A 154 -13.94 -4.23 -10.71
CA THR A 154 -13.88 -5.55 -11.28
C THR A 154 -12.64 -6.12 -10.62
N THR A 155 -12.84 -6.93 -9.59
CA THR A 155 -11.80 -7.81 -9.10
C THR A 155 -11.46 -8.63 -10.33
N GLU A 156 -10.47 -8.19 -11.10
CA GLU A 156 -9.81 -9.10 -12.01
C GLU A 156 -9.36 -10.23 -11.11
N SER A 157 -10.17 -11.28 -11.14
CA SER A 157 -9.82 -12.58 -10.61
C SER A 157 -8.45 -12.85 -11.18
N GLY A 158 -7.43 -12.60 -10.34
CA GLY A 158 -6.03 -12.72 -10.74
C GLY A 158 -5.88 -14.01 -11.48
N ASN A 159 -5.54 -13.87 -12.73
CA ASN A 159 -5.51 -14.90 -13.74
C ASN A 159 -4.82 -16.14 -13.17
N ALA A 160 -5.58 -17.10 -12.66
CA ALA A 160 -5.07 -18.38 -12.15
C ALA A 160 -4.22 -19.10 -13.22
N SER A 161 -4.38 -18.71 -14.50
CA SER A 161 -3.58 -19.19 -15.61
C SER A 161 -2.08 -18.84 -15.49
N GLY A 162 -1.73 -17.73 -14.85
CA GLY A 162 -0.31 -17.37 -14.61
C GLY A 162 0.39 -18.32 -13.65
N MET A 163 -0.33 -18.77 -12.61
CA MET A 163 0.23 -19.67 -11.59
C MET A 163 0.37 -21.11 -12.14
N TRP A 164 -0.57 -21.56 -12.95
CA TRP A 164 -0.48 -22.86 -13.64
C TRP A 164 0.60 -22.85 -14.72
N GLY A 165 0.78 -21.74 -15.42
CA GLY A 165 1.88 -21.56 -16.38
C GLY A 165 3.24 -21.70 -15.71
N ALA A 166 3.48 -21.04 -14.58
CA ALA A 166 4.74 -21.11 -13.83
C ALA A 166 5.02 -22.54 -13.32
N LEU A 167 3.99 -23.28 -12.87
CA LEU A 167 4.10 -24.68 -12.43
C LEU A 167 4.47 -25.60 -13.60
N LEU A 168 3.88 -25.42 -14.76
CA LEU A 168 4.18 -26.24 -15.94
C LEU A 168 5.61 -25.99 -16.46
N TRP A 169 6.09 -24.76 -16.44
CA TRP A 169 7.47 -24.43 -16.80
C TRP A 169 8.48 -25.02 -15.83
N SER A 170 8.21 -25.00 -14.52
CA SER A 170 9.10 -25.61 -13.51
C SER A 170 9.19 -27.12 -13.64
N LEU A 171 8.10 -27.80 -13.93
CA LEU A 171 8.06 -29.27 -14.19
C LEU A 171 8.81 -29.61 -15.49
N GLY A 172 8.68 -28.81 -16.53
CA GLY A 172 9.41 -29.00 -17.80
C GLY A 172 10.93 -28.89 -17.62
N LEU A 173 11.41 -27.90 -16.87
CA LEU A 173 12.84 -27.74 -16.58
C LEU A 173 13.42 -28.88 -15.73
N ALA A 174 12.68 -29.37 -14.75
CA ALA A 174 13.09 -30.53 -13.94
C ALA A 174 13.20 -31.81 -14.77
N ALA A 175 12.27 -32.04 -15.71
CA ALA A 175 12.31 -33.18 -16.61
C ALA A 175 13.53 -33.15 -17.57
N LEU A 176 13.86 -31.97 -18.11
CA LEU A 176 15.03 -31.75 -18.95
C LEU A 176 16.34 -32.01 -18.19
N ALA A 177 16.44 -31.53 -16.95
CA ALA A 177 17.63 -31.73 -16.11
C ALA A 177 17.85 -33.22 -15.80
N THR A 178 16.81 -33.99 -15.52
CA THR A 178 16.91 -35.42 -15.23
C THR A 178 17.25 -36.28 -16.46
N ALA A 179 16.73 -35.90 -17.64
CA ALA A 179 17.09 -36.55 -18.92
C ALA A 179 18.57 -36.33 -19.28
N SER A 180 19.07 -35.10 -19.10
CA SER A 180 20.47 -34.74 -19.35
C SER A 180 21.44 -35.49 -18.43
N LEU A 181 21.07 -35.62 -17.15
CA LEU A 181 21.88 -36.34 -16.15
C LEU A 181 21.95 -37.84 -16.49
N LYS A 182 20.83 -38.45 -16.87
CA LYS A 182 20.83 -39.88 -17.32
C LYS A 182 21.65 -40.11 -18.58
N GLY A 183 21.55 -39.19 -19.56
CA GLY A 183 22.34 -39.25 -20.80
C GLY A 183 23.82 -39.18 -20.49
N PHE A 184 24.26 -38.26 -19.63
CA PHE A 184 25.64 -38.09 -19.20
C PHE A 184 26.18 -39.35 -18.48
N LEU A 185 25.42 -39.94 -17.59
CA LEU A 185 25.81 -41.14 -16.85
C LEU A 185 25.95 -42.34 -17.75
N ILE A 186 25.12 -42.51 -18.76
CA ILE A 186 25.20 -43.62 -19.74
C ILE A 186 26.43 -43.41 -20.61
N TRP A 187 26.68 -42.18 -21.09
CA TRP A 187 27.84 -41.87 -21.90
C TRP A 187 29.17 -42.08 -21.13
N HIS A 188 29.22 -41.63 -19.87
CA HIS A 188 30.38 -41.80 -19.02
C HIS A 188 30.69 -43.26 -18.75
N ARG A 189 29.68 -44.12 -18.49
CA ARG A 189 29.86 -45.59 -18.33
C ARG A 189 30.41 -46.23 -19.57
N ARG A 190 29.94 -45.86 -20.77
CA ARG A 190 30.46 -46.40 -22.03
C ARG A 190 31.93 -46.00 -22.30
N ALA A 191 32.28 -44.77 -21.96
CA ALA A 191 33.66 -44.26 -22.10
C ALA A 191 34.66 -45.05 -21.21
N VAL A 192 34.26 -45.38 -19.97
CA VAL A 192 35.11 -46.16 -19.05
C VAL A 192 35.32 -47.58 -19.54
N LEU A 193 34.29 -48.23 -20.05
CA LEU A 193 34.37 -49.63 -20.56
C LEU A 193 35.20 -49.77 -21.85
N GLN A 194 35.41 -48.69 -22.59
CA GLN A 194 36.26 -48.68 -23.77
C GLN A 194 37.75 -48.50 -23.48
N GLN A 195 38.09 -48.12 -22.24
CA GLN A 195 39.51 -47.93 -21.82
C GLN A 195 40.10 -49.24 -21.22
N GLU A 196 39.25 -50.25 -20.92
CA GLU A 196 39.69 -51.54 -20.36
C GLU A 196 39.75 -52.65 -21.40
N ALA A 197 39.45 -52.39 -22.66
CA ALA A 197 39.56 -53.31 -23.79
C ALA A 197 40.73 -52.98 -24.68
#